data_d97d6b0c5982081eca964c9c8fb4ad65
#
_entry.id   d97d6b0c5982081eca964c9c8fb4ad65
#
_cell.length_a   1.000
_cell.length_b   1.000
_cell.length_c   1.000
_cell.angle_alpha   90.00
_cell.angle_beta   90.00
_cell.angle_gamma   90.00
#
_symmetry.space_group_name_H-M   'P 1'
#
loop_
_entity.id
_entity.type
_entity.pdbx_description
1 polymer ?
#
loop_
_entity_poly.entity_id
_entity_poly.type
_entity_poly.pdbx_seq_one_letter_code
_entity_poly.pdbx_strand_id
1 'polypeptide(L)'
;MKVSFVFPGWTFIFKRMSRVAKGASTFPPLNLAYLAAIAEKEGHRAQLIDAEAEGMDIPSIVKEVKRFSPDLIGLTATTSFFHLVVECAKALKKETSARIVVGGPHTTYFREKIFYECFDYSVIGQCEATFGSFLNELEKGNRHPDIRGIIFRRGSRVDFTGDNHQVSELDSVPYPARHLLKAEMYHLGTMRGRNKY
;
A
#
# COMPACT_ATOMS: atom_id res chain seq x y z
N MET A 1 1.50 10.72 12.81
CA MET A 1 2.11 10.76 11.44
C MET A 1 1.04 10.93 10.36
N LYS A 2 1.47 11.25 9.12
CA LYS A 2 0.66 11.17 7.89
C LYS A 2 1.09 9.94 7.10
N VAL A 3 0.14 9.10 6.69
CA VAL A 3 0.40 7.87 5.94
C VAL A 3 -0.39 7.90 4.63
N SER A 4 0.29 7.74 3.50
CA SER A 4 -0.36 7.65 2.18
C SER A 4 -0.31 6.21 1.69
N PHE A 5 -1.45 5.57 1.55
CA PHE A 5 -1.59 4.25 0.95
C PHE A 5 -1.83 4.39 -0.55
N VAL A 6 -1.02 3.70 -1.35
CA VAL A 6 -1.09 3.82 -2.81
C VAL A 6 -1.22 2.45 -3.45
N PHE A 7 -2.27 2.28 -4.22
CA PHE A 7 -2.44 1.21 -5.18
C PHE A 7 -2.06 1.73 -6.57
N PRO A 8 -0.87 1.41 -7.11
CA PRO A 8 -0.38 2.05 -8.34
C PRO A 8 -1.11 1.61 -9.61
N GLY A 9 -2.03 0.64 -9.49
CA GLY A 9 -2.77 0.11 -10.62
C GLY A 9 -1.99 -0.93 -11.42
N TRP A 10 -2.68 -1.62 -12.33
CA TRP A 10 -2.11 -2.65 -13.20
C TRP A 10 -2.49 -2.47 -14.66
N THR A 11 -3.56 -1.71 -14.97
CA THR A 11 -4.02 -1.52 -16.35
C THR A 11 -3.04 -0.73 -17.21
N PHE A 12 -2.16 0.06 -16.60
CA PHE A 12 -1.10 0.76 -17.33
C PHE A 12 -0.12 -0.18 -18.06
N ILE A 13 -0.01 -1.44 -17.60
CA ILE A 13 0.80 -2.47 -18.28
C ILE A 13 0.32 -2.66 -19.72
N PHE A 14 -0.98 -2.57 -19.94
CA PHE A 14 -1.60 -2.84 -21.24
C PHE A 14 -1.54 -1.65 -22.21
N LYS A 15 -0.94 -0.52 -21.83
CA LYS A 15 -0.74 0.66 -22.70
C LYS A 15 -1.97 0.95 -23.58
N ARG A 16 -1.85 0.66 -24.89
CA ARG A 16 -2.89 0.89 -25.90
C ARG A 16 -4.18 0.09 -25.65
N MET A 17 -4.11 -1.05 -24.97
CA MET A 17 -5.26 -1.89 -24.60
C MET A 17 -5.86 -1.54 -23.24
N SER A 18 -5.36 -0.55 -22.55
CA SER A 18 -5.86 -0.13 -21.22
C SER A 18 -7.37 0.18 -21.22
N ARG A 19 -7.93 0.66 -22.33
CA ARG A 19 -9.39 0.90 -22.48
C ARG A 19 -10.20 -0.40 -22.39
N VAL A 20 -9.68 -1.50 -22.94
CA VAL A 20 -10.33 -2.82 -22.89
C VAL A 20 -10.19 -3.39 -21.47
N ALA A 21 -9.01 -3.27 -20.89
CA ALA A 21 -8.77 -3.68 -19.51
C ALA A 21 -9.64 -2.89 -18.50
N LYS A 22 -9.82 -1.58 -18.70
CA LYS A 22 -10.73 -0.74 -17.91
C LYS A 22 -12.22 -1.09 -18.08
N GLY A 23 -12.58 -1.84 -19.11
CA GLY A 23 -13.92 -2.42 -19.27
C GLY A 23 -14.17 -3.62 -18.35
N ALA A 24 -13.14 -4.17 -17.73
CA ALA A 24 -13.24 -5.21 -16.72
C ALA A 24 -13.71 -4.64 -15.37
N SER A 25 -13.98 -5.52 -14.42
CA SER A 25 -14.38 -5.12 -13.07
C SER A 25 -13.27 -4.35 -12.37
N THR A 26 -13.64 -3.27 -11.69
CA THR A 26 -12.75 -2.49 -10.82
C THR A 26 -13.17 -2.71 -9.38
N PHE A 27 -12.28 -3.28 -8.57
CA PHE A 27 -12.51 -3.58 -7.17
C PHE A 27 -11.72 -2.65 -6.26
N PRO A 28 -12.31 -2.22 -5.13
CA PRO A 28 -11.60 -1.41 -4.16
C PRO A 28 -10.42 -2.16 -3.53
N PRO A 29 -9.27 -1.52 -3.30
CA PRO A 29 -8.12 -2.11 -2.62
C PRO A 29 -8.38 -2.22 -1.11
N LEU A 30 -9.24 -3.17 -0.71
CA LEU A 30 -9.68 -3.33 0.67
C LEU A 30 -8.52 -3.61 1.64
N ASN A 31 -7.48 -4.29 1.20
CA ASN A 31 -6.28 -4.51 1.99
C ASN A 31 -5.65 -3.17 2.45
N LEU A 32 -5.53 -2.20 1.56
CA LEU A 32 -5.04 -0.87 1.92
C LEU A 32 -6.05 -0.08 2.75
N ALA A 33 -7.35 -0.26 2.49
CA ALA A 33 -8.39 0.37 3.28
C ALA A 33 -8.44 -0.14 4.74
N TYR A 34 -8.12 -1.42 4.98
CA TYR A 34 -7.94 -1.96 6.32
C TYR A 34 -6.74 -1.32 7.03
N LEU A 35 -5.61 -1.22 6.36
CA LEU A 35 -4.42 -0.58 6.95
C LEU A 35 -4.62 0.92 7.19
N ALA A 36 -5.39 1.59 6.33
CA ALA A 36 -5.77 2.98 6.53
C ALA A 36 -6.66 3.14 7.79
N ALA A 37 -7.64 2.26 7.98
CA ALA A 37 -8.49 2.25 9.19
C ALA A 37 -7.68 2.00 10.47
N ILE A 38 -6.68 1.10 10.41
CA ILE A 38 -5.77 0.85 11.53
C ILE A 38 -4.94 2.11 11.82
N ALA A 39 -4.42 2.77 10.79
CA ALA A 39 -3.67 4.02 10.96
C ALA A 39 -4.54 5.11 11.62
N GLU A 40 -5.79 5.26 11.19
CA GLU A 40 -6.73 6.23 11.80
C GLU A 40 -7.08 5.87 13.24
N LYS A 41 -7.29 4.58 13.55
CA LYS A 41 -7.53 4.08 14.92
C LYS A 41 -6.38 4.42 15.86
N GLU A 42 -5.14 4.41 15.36
CA GLU A 42 -3.93 4.79 16.11
C GLU A 42 -3.68 6.31 16.14
N GLY A 43 -4.60 7.12 15.62
CA GLY A 43 -4.50 8.57 15.65
C GLY A 43 -3.66 9.18 14.52
N HIS A 44 -3.27 8.41 13.51
CA HIS A 44 -2.56 8.90 12.33
C HIS A 44 -3.54 9.42 11.27
N ARG A 45 -3.07 10.33 10.41
CA ARG A 45 -3.85 10.79 9.26
C ARG A 45 -3.58 9.90 8.06
N ALA A 46 -4.62 9.30 7.51
CA ALA A 46 -4.51 8.43 6.34
C ALA A 46 -4.98 9.12 5.04
N GLN A 47 -4.35 8.77 3.93
CA GLN A 47 -4.80 9.02 2.56
C GLN A 47 -4.76 7.69 1.82
N LEU A 48 -5.75 7.42 0.96
CA LEU A 48 -5.72 6.28 0.07
C LEU A 48 -5.85 6.76 -1.38
N ILE A 49 -4.91 6.36 -2.23
CA ILE A 49 -4.88 6.65 -3.67
C ILE A 49 -5.05 5.32 -4.40
N ASP A 50 -6.17 5.15 -5.08
CA ASP A 50 -6.40 4.05 -6.01
C ASP A 50 -6.16 4.55 -7.44
N ALA A 51 -4.92 4.47 -7.89
CA ALA A 51 -4.54 4.93 -9.21
C ALA A 51 -5.18 4.10 -10.35
N GLU A 52 -5.59 2.86 -10.07
CA GLU A 52 -6.33 2.04 -11.03
C GLU A 52 -7.73 2.60 -11.28
N ALA A 53 -8.50 2.82 -10.22
CA ALA A 53 -9.85 3.36 -10.32
C ALA A 53 -9.83 4.80 -10.87
N GLU A 54 -8.89 5.62 -10.41
CA GLU A 54 -8.77 7.03 -10.81
C GLU A 54 -8.09 7.23 -12.17
N GLY A 55 -7.50 6.18 -12.75
CA GLY A 55 -6.80 6.26 -14.03
C GLY A 55 -5.54 7.12 -13.98
N MET A 56 -4.86 7.13 -12.82
CA MET A 56 -3.68 7.95 -12.59
C MET A 56 -2.41 7.25 -13.10
N ASP A 57 -1.52 8.02 -13.72
CA ASP A 57 -0.15 7.62 -14.00
C ASP A 57 0.79 7.93 -12.83
N ILE A 58 2.03 7.45 -12.89
CA ILE A 58 3.02 7.66 -11.83
C ILE A 58 3.26 9.16 -11.52
N PRO A 59 3.41 10.06 -12.51
CA PRO A 59 3.52 11.51 -12.24
C PRO A 59 2.33 12.07 -11.46
N SER A 60 1.11 11.64 -11.77
CA SER A 60 -0.11 12.06 -11.08
C SER A 60 -0.15 11.54 -9.64
N ILE A 61 0.25 10.28 -9.41
CA ILE A 61 0.41 9.70 -8.07
C ILE A 61 1.40 10.55 -7.25
N VAL A 62 2.58 10.83 -7.81
CA VAL A 62 3.61 11.64 -7.15
C VAL A 62 3.07 13.01 -6.75
N LYS A 63 2.34 13.67 -7.66
CA LYS A 63 1.72 14.98 -7.39
C LYS A 63 0.76 14.93 -6.20
N GLU A 64 -0.12 13.93 -6.15
CA GLU A 64 -1.09 13.78 -5.05
C GLU A 64 -0.40 13.45 -3.71
N VAL A 65 0.60 12.57 -3.73
CA VAL A 65 1.38 12.24 -2.54
C VAL A 65 2.13 13.47 -2.02
N LYS A 66 2.76 14.26 -2.91
CA LYS A 66 3.44 15.51 -2.52
C LYS A 66 2.48 16.52 -1.89
N ARG A 67 1.25 16.63 -2.42
CA ARG A 67 0.23 17.54 -1.85
C ARG A 67 -0.17 17.13 -0.44
N PHE A 68 -0.29 15.85 -0.16
CA PHE A 68 -0.58 15.34 1.18
C PHE A 68 0.62 15.45 2.11
N SER A 69 1.85 15.38 1.58
CA SER A 69 3.12 15.43 2.32
C SER A 69 3.17 14.39 3.46
N PRO A 70 3.15 13.09 3.12
CA PRO A 70 3.17 12.02 4.12
C PRO A 70 4.56 11.82 4.73
N ASP A 71 4.59 11.21 5.92
CA ASP A 71 5.80 10.70 6.57
C ASP A 71 6.13 9.28 6.11
N LEU A 72 5.08 8.51 5.75
CA LEU A 72 5.18 7.13 5.28
C LEU A 72 4.26 6.90 4.07
N ILE A 73 4.75 6.16 3.07
CA ILE A 73 4.00 5.73 1.91
C ILE A 73 3.91 4.21 1.92
N GLY A 74 2.70 3.66 1.94
CA GLY A 74 2.43 2.23 1.86
C GLY A 74 2.05 1.83 0.44
N LEU A 75 2.77 0.84 -0.12
CA LEU A 75 2.53 0.27 -1.44
C LEU A 75 2.13 -1.20 -1.31
N THR A 76 1.17 -1.66 -2.10
CA THR A 76 0.84 -3.09 -2.19
C THR A 76 1.33 -3.69 -3.49
N ALA A 77 1.83 -4.92 -3.43
CA ALA A 77 2.44 -5.60 -4.57
C ALA A 77 1.91 -7.02 -4.77
N THR A 78 1.45 -7.29 -5.99
CA THR A 78 1.29 -8.65 -6.51
C THR A 78 2.37 -8.92 -7.56
N THR A 79 2.58 -10.18 -7.89
CA THR A 79 3.63 -10.57 -8.84
C THR A 79 3.44 -9.95 -10.22
N SER A 80 2.20 -9.84 -10.68
CA SER A 80 1.88 -9.37 -12.04
C SER A 80 2.24 -7.90 -12.29
N PHE A 81 2.23 -7.05 -11.26
CA PHE A 81 2.54 -5.61 -11.42
C PHE A 81 3.64 -5.11 -10.48
N PHE A 82 4.45 -6.00 -9.90
CA PHE A 82 5.52 -5.62 -9.00
C PHE A 82 6.52 -4.62 -9.62
N HIS A 83 6.81 -4.75 -10.91
CA HIS A 83 7.68 -3.80 -11.60
C HIS A 83 7.14 -2.36 -11.57
N LEU A 84 5.81 -2.18 -11.69
CA LEU A 84 5.17 -0.85 -11.56
C LEU A 84 5.28 -0.31 -10.14
N VAL A 85 5.16 -1.19 -9.13
CA VAL A 85 5.36 -0.79 -7.73
C VAL A 85 6.78 -0.27 -7.52
N VAL A 86 7.78 -0.93 -8.09
CA VAL A 86 9.18 -0.49 -8.03
C VAL A 86 9.40 0.84 -8.76
N GLU A 87 8.82 1.02 -9.97
CA GLU A 87 8.89 2.27 -10.70
C GLU A 87 8.24 3.42 -9.93
N CYS A 88 7.05 3.18 -9.38
CA CYS A 88 6.34 4.15 -8.53
C CYS A 88 7.15 4.51 -7.28
N ALA A 89 7.69 3.52 -6.58
CA ALA A 89 8.53 3.73 -5.39
C ALA A 89 9.78 4.57 -5.72
N LYS A 90 10.47 4.28 -6.82
CA LYS A 90 11.63 5.07 -7.27
C LYS A 90 11.25 6.52 -7.56
N ALA A 91 10.11 6.76 -8.23
CA ALA A 91 9.63 8.11 -8.51
C ALA A 91 9.27 8.86 -7.21
N LEU A 92 8.59 8.19 -6.27
CA LEU A 92 8.24 8.76 -4.98
C LEU A 92 9.47 9.08 -4.14
N LYS A 93 10.48 8.20 -4.12
CA LYS A 93 11.76 8.44 -3.41
C LYS A 93 12.50 9.65 -3.95
N LYS A 94 12.46 9.88 -5.26
CA LYS A 94 13.11 11.04 -5.89
C LYS A 94 12.44 12.36 -5.51
N GLU A 95 11.13 12.34 -5.33
CA GLU A 95 10.29 13.54 -5.22
C GLU A 95 9.80 13.83 -3.80
N THR A 96 10.01 12.92 -2.84
CA THR A 96 9.57 13.07 -1.46
C THR A 96 10.65 12.59 -0.49
N SER A 97 10.60 13.08 0.76
CA SER A 97 11.41 12.58 1.88
C SER A 97 10.72 11.45 2.66
N ALA A 98 9.50 11.06 2.26
CA ALA A 98 8.74 10.02 2.93
C ALA A 98 9.44 8.66 2.87
N ARG A 99 9.29 7.86 3.93
CA ARG A 99 9.70 6.46 3.92
C ARG A 99 8.70 5.65 3.11
N ILE A 100 9.18 4.58 2.49
CA ILE A 100 8.34 3.68 1.70
C ILE A 100 8.31 2.30 2.33
N VAL A 101 7.11 1.82 2.64
CA VAL A 101 6.84 0.44 3.04
C VAL A 101 6.07 -0.27 1.93
N VAL A 102 6.52 -1.47 1.58
CA VAL A 102 5.86 -2.32 0.59
C VAL A 102 5.35 -3.59 1.25
N GLY A 103 4.13 -4.01 0.91
CA GLY A 103 3.52 -5.24 1.40
C GLY A 103 2.79 -5.98 0.26
N GLY A 104 2.13 -7.08 0.62
CA GLY A 104 1.30 -7.85 -0.29
C GLY A 104 1.86 -9.23 -0.63
N PRO A 105 1.16 -10.01 -1.48
CA PRO A 105 1.51 -11.41 -1.75
C PRO A 105 2.90 -11.61 -2.34
N HIS A 106 3.34 -10.68 -3.22
CA HIS A 106 4.66 -10.79 -3.84
C HIS A 106 5.78 -10.63 -2.82
N THR A 107 5.69 -9.63 -1.94
CA THR A 107 6.69 -9.41 -0.90
C THR A 107 6.70 -10.54 0.13
N THR A 108 5.53 -11.06 0.49
CA THR A 108 5.39 -12.18 1.40
C THR A 108 6.07 -13.45 0.87
N TYR A 109 5.98 -13.72 -0.43
CA TYR A 109 6.59 -14.89 -1.04
C TYR A 109 8.11 -14.75 -1.24
N PHE A 110 8.56 -13.61 -1.76
CA PHE A 110 9.98 -13.41 -2.14
C PHE A 110 10.85 -12.81 -1.04
N ARG A 111 10.26 -12.16 -0.05
CA ARG A 111 10.90 -11.62 1.15
C ARG A 111 12.10 -10.72 0.83
N GLU A 112 13.26 -10.97 1.45
CA GLU A 112 14.48 -10.17 1.29
C GLU A 112 15.01 -10.14 -0.15
N LYS A 113 14.67 -11.15 -0.97
CA LYS A 113 15.15 -11.26 -2.36
C LYS A 113 14.70 -10.10 -3.24
N ILE A 114 13.60 -9.45 -2.88
CA ILE A 114 13.02 -8.33 -3.65
C ILE A 114 12.99 -7.02 -2.87
N PHE A 115 13.74 -6.96 -1.77
CA PHE A 115 13.85 -5.75 -0.97
C PHE A 115 14.85 -4.77 -1.59
N TYR A 116 14.39 -4.04 -2.61
CA TYR A 116 15.19 -3.08 -3.35
C TYR A 116 15.46 -1.80 -2.56
N GLU A 117 16.45 -1.01 -2.99
CA GLU A 117 16.87 0.24 -2.32
C GLU A 117 15.79 1.32 -2.25
N CYS A 118 14.79 1.25 -3.13
CA CYS A 118 13.65 2.16 -3.09
C CYS A 118 12.68 1.90 -1.92
N PHE A 119 12.83 0.79 -1.21
CA PHE A 119 12.00 0.44 -0.06
C PHE A 119 12.79 0.63 1.25
N ASP A 120 12.18 1.31 2.22
CA ASP A 120 12.72 1.43 3.58
C ASP A 120 12.29 0.25 4.44
N TYR A 121 11.06 -0.24 4.19
CA TYR A 121 10.46 -1.36 4.90
C TYR A 121 9.72 -2.29 3.94
N SER A 122 9.63 -3.56 4.30
CA SER A 122 8.68 -4.49 3.71
C SER A 122 7.88 -5.17 4.81
N VAL A 123 6.59 -5.38 4.58
CA VAL A 123 5.70 -6.08 5.50
C VAL A 123 5.35 -7.45 4.91
N ILE A 124 5.51 -8.48 5.73
CA ILE A 124 5.38 -9.89 5.34
C ILE A 124 4.14 -10.50 6.03
N GLY A 125 3.33 -11.21 5.26
CA GLY A 125 2.13 -11.87 5.78
C GLY A 125 0.99 -10.91 6.08
N GLN A 126 0.12 -11.32 7.00
CA GLN A 126 -0.98 -10.51 7.51
C GLN A 126 -0.44 -9.52 8.55
N CYS A 127 -0.54 -8.25 8.28
CA CYS A 127 0.03 -7.22 9.15
C CYS A 127 -1.03 -6.44 9.95
N GLU A 128 -2.29 -6.76 9.80
CA GLU A 128 -3.40 -6.03 10.44
C GLU A 128 -3.25 -5.96 11.96
N ALA A 129 -2.71 -7.02 12.59
CA ALA A 129 -2.48 -7.03 14.03
C ALA A 129 -1.25 -6.23 14.49
N THR A 130 -0.27 -5.99 13.60
CA THR A 130 1.03 -5.42 13.97
C THR A 130 1.27 -4.05 13.36
N PHE A 131 0.49 -3.66 12.35
CA PHE A 131 0.71 -2.44 11.59
C PHE A 131 0.56 -1.16 12.43
N GLY A 132 -0.41 -1.13 13.36
CA GLY A 132 -0.58 -0.01 14.29
C GLY A 132 0.66 0.19 15.17
N SER A 133 1.15 -0.88 15.78
CA SER A 133 2.39 -0.84 16.56
C SER A 133 3.60 -0.41 15.72
N PHE A 134 3.68 -0.85 14.47
CA PHE A 134 4.72 -0.44 13.53
C PHE A 134 4.69 1.08 13.28
N LEU A 135 3.52 1.65 13.03
CA LEU A 135 3.37 3.10 12.86
C LEU A 135 3.77 3.87 14.11
N ASN A 136 3.34 3.41 15.28
CA ASN A 136 3.65 4.04 16.56
C ASN A 136 5.17 4.03 16.85
N GLU A 137 5.87 2.95 16.54
CA GLU A 137 7.33 2.89 16.68
C GLU A 137 8.03 3.86 15.70
N LEU A 138 7.57 3.95 14.46
CA LEU A 138 8.10 4.90 13.50
C LEU A 138 7.88 6.36 13.93
N GLU A 139 6.73 6.67 14.53
CA GLU A 139 6.41 8.01 15.05
C GLU A 139 7.32 8.41 16.21
N LYS A 140 7.68 7.46 17.07
CA LYS A 140 8.69 7.65 18.13
C LYS A 140 10.13 7.80 17.60
N GLY A 141 10.33 7.67 16.29
CA GLY A 141 11.64 7.77 15.64
C GLY A 141 12.42 6.44 15.61
N ASN A 142 11.84 5.33 16.07
CA ASN A 142 12.47 4.01 16.00
C ASN A 142 12.48 3.52 14.54
N ARG A 143 13.66 3.52 13.93
CA ARG A 143 13.86 3.10 12.53
C ARG A 143 14.03 1.58 12.35
N HIS A 144 14.20 0.86 13.43
CA HIS A 144 14.44 -0.59 13.44
C HIS A 144 13.51 -1.26 14.45
N PRO A 145 12.17 -1.21 14.19
CA PRO A 145 11.19 -1.72 15.14
C PRO A 145 11.32 -3.24 15.29
N ASP A 146 11.31 -3.71 16.53
CA ASP A 146 11.27 -5.14 16.86
C ASP A 146 9.83 -5.64 16.83
N ILE A 147 9.26 -5.63 15.63
CA ILE A 147 7.89 -6.08 15.34
C ILE A 147 7.96 -7.16 14.29
N ARG A 148 7.33 -8.30 14.53
CA ARG A 148 7.34 -9.43 13.60
C ARG A 148 6.74 -9.07 12.23
N GLY A 149 7.28 -9.69 11.19
CA GLY A 149 6.83 -9.50 9.82
C GLY A 149 7.42 -8.29 9.12
N ILE A 150 8.48 -7.67 9.67
CA ILE A 150 9.09 -6.49 9.07
C ILE A 150 10.47 -6.83 8.51
N ILE A 151 10.72 -6.40 7.28
CA ILE A 151 12.05 -6.33 6.68
C ILE A 151 12.47 -4.88 6.61
N PHE A 152 13.70 -4.58 6.99
CA PHE A 152 14.29 -3.25 6.91
C PHE A 152 15.81 -3.33 6.70
N ARG A 153 16.41 -2.18 6.38
CA ARG A 153 17.85 -2.07 6.16
C ARG A 153 18.53 -1.43 7.36
N ARG A 154 19.60 -2.09 7.86
CA ARG A 154 20.49 -1.56 8.88
C ARG A 154 21.90 -1.45 8.30
N GLY A 155 22.25 -0.25 7.85
CA GLY A 155 23.46 -0.07 7.05
C GLY A 155 23.39 -0.87 5.75
N SER A 156 24.40 -1.70 5.48
CA SER A 156 24.43 -2.60 4.32
C SER A 156 23.66 -3.91 4.51
N ARG A 157 23.26 -4.23 5.74
CA ARG A 157 22.55 -5.48 6.06
C ARG A 157 21.05 -5.30 5.92
N VAL A 158 20.39 -6.35 5.41
CA VAL A 158 18.94 -6.49 5.43
C VAL A 158 18.55 -7.40 6.58
N ASP A 159 17.74 -6.90 7.49
CA ASP A 159 17.24 -7.62 8.66
C ASP A 159 15.78 -7.99 8.46
N PHE A 160 15.41 -9.20 8.86
CA PHE A 160 14.04 -9.69 8.91
C PHE A 160 13.68 -10.09 10.35
N THR A 161 12.61 -9.56 10.88
CA THR A 161 12.18 -9.77 12.28
C THR A 161 11.44 -11.10 12.52
N GLY A 162 11.40 -11.98 11.53
CA GLY A 162 10.69 -13.25 11.60
C GLY A 162 9.22 -13.16 11.11
N ASP A 163 8.62 -14.32 10.90
CA ASP A 163 7.26 -14.40 10.38
C ASP A 163 6.23 -13.79 11.33
N ASN A 164 5.25 -13.13 10.74
CA ASN A 164 4.11 -12.59 11.47
C ASN A 164 3.10 -13.70 11.80
N HIS A 165 2.40 -13.56 12.92
CA HIS A 165 1.29 -14.46 13.26
C HIS A 165 0.03 -14.04 12.52
N GLN A 166 -0.82 -15.02 12.20
CA GLN A 166 -2.14 -14.74 11.66
C GLN A 166 -2.99 -13.99 12.69
N VAL A 167 -3.88 -13.14 12.20
CA VAL A 167 -4.86 -12.47 13.05
C VAL A 167 -5.82 -13.53 13.60
N SER A 168 -5.79 -13.75 14.91
CA SER A 168 -6.68 -14.72 15.60
C SER A 168 -8.05 -14.13 15.89
N GLU A 169 -8.09 -12.83 16.21
CA GLU A 169 -9.30 -12.10 16.60
C GLU A 169 -9.70 -11.12 15.49
N LEU A 170 -10.47 -11.59 14.51
CA LEU A 170 -10.89 -10.78 13.36
C LEU A 170 -11.71 -9.54 13.77
N ASP A 171 -12.52 -9.66 14.84
CA ASP A 171 -13.35 -8.57 15.34
C ASP A 171 -12.53 -7.43 15.99
N SER A 172 -11.24 -7.66 16.27
CA SER A 172 -10.32 -6.62 16.74
C SER A 172 -9.87 -5.67 15.62
N VAL A 173 -9.96 -6.10 14.38
CA VAL A 173 -9.58 -5.32 13.21
C VAL A 173 -10.70 -4.34 12.87
N PRO A 174 -10.43 -3.04 12.74
CA PRO A 174 -11.45 -2.06 12.39
C PRO A 174 -12.01 -2.35 10.99
N TYR A 175 -13.27 -1.94 10.74
CA TYR A 175 -13.81 -1.96 9.38
C TYR A 175 -12.95 -1.11 8.45
N PRO A 176 -12.82 -1.51 7.15
CA PRO A 176 -11.98 -0.79 6.21
C PRO A 176 -12.42 0.66 6.03
N ALA A 177 -11.49 1.57 5.89
CA ALA A 177 -11.72 3.01 5.73
C ALA A 177 -12.33 3.34 4.36
N ARG A 178 -13.58 2.91 4.13
CA ARG A 178 -14.30 3.08 2.86
C ARG A 178 -14.54 4.55 2.51
N HIS A 179 -14.57 5.44 3.50
CA HIS A 179 -14.69 6.88 3.31
C HIS A 179 -13.50 7.50 2.58
N LEU A 180 -12.35 6.81 2.52
CA LEU A 180 -11.19 7.20 1.73
C LEU A 180 -11.25 6.71 0.26
N LEU A 181 -12.24 5.88 -0.06
CA LEU A 181 -12.44 5.32 -1.39
C LEU A 181 -13.52 6.11 -2.14
N LYS A 182 -13.34 6.29 -3.45
CA LYS A 182 -14.34 6.89 -4.34
C LYS A 182 -15.30 5.81 -4.82
N ALA A 183 -16.31 5.49 -4.00
CA ALA A 183 -17.22 4.34 -4.19
C ALA A 183 -17.86 4.28 -5.59
N GLU A 184 -18.11 5.44 -6.20
CA GLU A 184 -18.69 5.58 -7.52
C GLU A 184 -17.79 5.08 -8.66
N MET A 185 -16.50 4.89 -8.42
CA MET A 185 -15.54 4.42 -9.42
C MET A 185 -15.47 2.88 -9.52
N TYR A 186 -16.04 2.16 -8.56
CA TYR A 186 -15.98 0.70 -8.53
C TYR A 186 -17.21 0.09 -9.21
N HIS A 187 -16.97 -0.92 -10.05
CA HIS A 187 -18.03 -1.58 -10.80
C HIS A 187 -17.64 -3.01 -11.20
N LEU A 188 -18.65 -3.84 -11.39
CA LEU A 188 -18.51 -5.14 -12.03
C LEU A 188 -18.68 -4.96 -13.54
N GLY A 189 -17.72 -5.42 -14.34
CA GLY A 189 -17.68 -5.20 -15.79
C GLY A 189 -18.93 -5.67 -16.55
N THR A 190 -19.61 -6.71 -16.04
CA THR A 190 -20.86 -7.25 -16.58
C THR A 190 -22.12 -6.52 -16.12
N MET A 191 -22.03 -5.65 -15.10
CA MET A 191 -23.18 -4.96 -14.47
C MET A 191 -23.12 -3.44 -14.68
N ARG A 192 -22.78 -2.99 -15.87
CA ARG A 192 -22.82 -1.56 -16.18
C ARG A 192 -24.24 -1.02 -16.00
N GLY A 193 -24.47 -0.32 -14.90
CA GLY A 193 -25.59 0.61 -14.77
C GLY A 193 -26.62 0.35 -13.67
N ARG A 194 -26.54 -0.66 -12.81
CA ARG A 194 -27.64 -0.92 -11.86
C ARG A 194 -27.31 -1.14 -10.38
N ASN A 195 -26.10 -1.36 -9.95
CA ASN A 195 -25.81 -1.45 -8.52
C ASN A 195 -24.60 -0.60 -8.14
N LYS A 196 -24.87 0.53 -7.53
CA LYS A 196 -23.89 1.26 -6.70
C LYS A 196 -23.84 0.50 -5.36
N TYR A 197 -22.67 0.06 -4.97
CA TYR A 197 -22.43 -0.52 -3.64
C TYR A 197 -22.39 0.58 -2.58
#